data_9b6e7bd2f90a49a0ad022448ee442209
#
_entry.id   9b6e7bd2f90a49a0ad022448ee442209
#
_cell.length_a   1.000
_cell.length_b   1.000
_cell.length_c   1.000
_cell.angle_alpha   90.00
_cell.angle_beta   90.00
_cell.angle_gamma   90.00
#
_symmetry.space_group_name_H-M   'P 1'
#
loop_
_entity.id
_entity.type
_entity.pdbx_description
1 polymer ?
#
loop_
_entity_poly.entity_id
_entity_poly.type
_entity_poly.pdbx_seq_one_letter_code
_entity_poly.pdbx_strand_id
1 'polypeptide(L)'
;MFEITYKGLFIFITLAWIATRAICGIKNKKVDWKYEAKLLTVYICLVVIARIVYFPMRLVEGHIASLVLDIEKIFPLWINLIPIVHLFDVYDGWLINIIGNVTMFIPVGLAWPFCFKKLDTLGKTVLVGAGFPLFIETTQLPFYDRCSDIDDIILNTTGIFIGALIYFGVKLLKNRKNRIS
;
A
#
# COMPACT_ATOMS: atom_id res chain seq x y z
N MET A 1 -21.66 15.04 7.83
CA MET A 1 -20.40 14.47 8.35
C MET A 1 -20.57 12.96 8.48
N PHE A 2 -19.70 12.16 7.87
CA PHE A 2 -19.73 10.71 7.94
C PHE A 2 -18.39 10.20 8.48
N GLU A 3 -18.43 9.28 9.44
CA GLU A 3 -17.23 8.76 10.07
C GLU A 3 -16.96 7.31 9.66
N ILE A 4 -15.70 7.02 9.31
CA ILE A 4 -15.24 5.68 9.00
C ILE A 4 -14.30 5.24 10.13
N THR A 5 -14.71 4.24 10.90
CA THR A 5 -13.86 3.66 11.93
C THR A 5 -12.84 2.69 11.33
N TYR A 6 -11.73 2.47 12.02
CA TYR A 6 -10.75 1.44 11.63
C TYR A 6 -11.39 0.06 11.46
N LYS A 7 -12.24 -0.33 12.41
CA LYS A 7 -12.97 -1.61 12.35
C LYS A 7 -13.85 -1.70 11.10
N GLY A 8 -14.55 -0.62 10.76
CA GLY A 8 -15.40 -0.55 9.57
C GLY A 8 -14.61 -0.73 8.28
N LEU A 9 -13.48 -0.01 8.13
CA LEU A 9 -12.61 -0.13 6.96
C LEU A 9 -11.99 -1.53 6.87
N PHE A 10 -11.54 -2.10 7.99
CA PHE A 10 -11.01 -3.47 8.05
C PHE A 10 -12.04 -4.50 7.57
N ILE A 11 -13.27 -4.43 8.06
CA ILE A 11 -14.37 -5.32 7.65
C ILE A 11 -14.65 -5.14 6.15
N PHE A 12 -14.71 -3.90 5.66
CA PHE A 12 -14.92 -3.62 4.25
C PHE A 12 -13.84 -4.23 3.35
N ILE A 13 -12.55 -4.01 3.67
CA ILE A 13 -11.43 -4.60 2.92
C ILE A 13 -11.52 -6.13 2.95
N THR A 14 -11.83 -6.72 4.10
CA THR A 14 -11.93 -8.17 4.26
C THR A 14 -13.06 -8.76 3.42
N LEU A 15 -14.24 -8.15 3.47
CA LEU A 15 -15.39 -8.59 2.67
C LEU A 15 -15.16 -8.44 1.17
N ALA A 16 -14.56 -7.31 0.75
CA ALA A 16 -14.19 -7.08 -0.65
C ALA A 16 -13.15 -8.11 -1.12
N TRP A 17 -12.18 -8.45 -0.27
CA TRP A 17 -11.20 -9.50 -0.55
C TRP A 17 -11.88 -10.85 -0.73
N ILE A 18 -12.70 -11.29 0.24
CA ILE A 18 -13.41 -12.56 0.19
C ILE A 18 -14.29 -12.64 -1.06
N ALA A 19 -15.07 -11.59 -1.34
CA ALA A 19 -15.94 -11.53 -2.52
C ALA A 19 -15.13 -11.68 -3.81
N THR A 20 -14.01 -10.97 -3.93
CA THR A 20 -13.11 -11.04 -5.10
C THR A 20 -12.56 -12.46 -5.27
N ARG A 21 -12.11 -13.10 -4.20
CA ARG A 21 -11.59 -14.48 -4.24
C ARG A 21 -12.68 -15.49 -4.59
N ALA A 22 -13.87 -15.34 -4.02
CA ALA A 22 -15.04 -16.18 -4.35
C ALA A 22 -15.43 -16.08 -5.83
N ILE A 23 -15.53 -14.85 -6.36
CA ILE A 23 -15.83 -14.61 -7.79
C ILE A 23 -14.77 -15.26 -8.69
N CYS A 24 -13.47 -15.09 -8.35
CA CYS A 24 -12.40 -15.71 -9.10
C CYS A 24 -12.44 -17.24 -9.03
N GLY A 25 -12.76 -17.83 -7.88
CA GLY A 25 -12.92 -19.27 -7.71
C GLY A 25 -14.08 -19.83 -8.54
N ILE A 26 -15.23 -19.17 -8.55
CA ILE A 26 -16.40 -19.54 -9.36
C ILE A 26 -16.07 -19.46 -10.85
N LYS A 27 -15.46 -18.36 -11.28
CA LYS A 27 -15.09 -18.14 -12.70
C LYS A 27 -14.09 -19.20 -13.20
N ASN A 28 -13.10 -19.55 -12.39
CA ASN A 28 -12.06 -20.51 -12.76
C ASN A 28 -12.48 -21.98 -12.55
N LYS A 29 -13.66 -22.22 -11.96
CA LYS A 29 -14.18 -23.58 -11.61
C LYS A 29 -13.21 -24.44 -10.79
N LYS A 30 -12.15 -23.85 -10.25
CA LYS A 30 -11.11 -24.53 -9.48
C LYS A 30 -10.42 -23.55 -8.54
N VAL A 31 -10.20 -23.96 -7.29
CA VAL A 31 -9.44 -23.21 -6.30
C VAL A 31 -8.07 -23.84 -6.11
N ASP A 32 -7.01 -23.09 -6.37
CA ASP A 32 -5.64 -23.49 -6.05
C ASP A 32 -5.27 -22.94 -4.67
N TRP A 33 -5.40 -23.79 -3.65
CA TRP A 33 -5.13 -23.41 -2.25
C TRP A 33 -3.69 -22.91 -2.03
N LYS A 34 -2.71 -23.40 -2.79
CA LYS A 34 -1.33 -22.90 -2.71
C LYS A 34 -1.20 -21.48 -3.24
N TYR A 35 -1.95 -21.18 -4.28
CA TYR A 35 -2.00 -19.82 -4.82
C TYR A 35 -2.78 -18.87 -3.89
N GLU A 36 -3.90 -19.33 -3.31
CA GLU A 36 -4.66 -18.55 -2.33
C GLU A 36 -3.81 -18.24 -1.10
N ALA A 37 -3.04 -19.19 -0.59
CA ALA A 37 -2.11 -18.96 0.52
C ALA A 37 -1.04 -17.90 0.20
N LYS A 38 -0.54 -17.85 -1.04
CA LYS A 38 0.38 -16.78 -1.47
C LYS A 38 -0.33 -15.42 -1.49
N LEU A 39 -1.57 -15.38 -1.96
CA LEU A 39 -2.34 -14.13 -2.04
C LEU A 39 -2.67 -13.54 -0.66
N LEU A 40 -2.64 -14.34 0.42
CA LEU A 40 -2.76 -13.82 1.77
C LEU A 40 -1.66 -12.79 2.11
N THR A 41 -0.46 -12.90 1.52
CA THR A 41 0.59 -11.89 1.71
C THR A 41 0.18 -10.53 1.15
N VAL A 42 -0.54 -10.51 0.02
CA VAL A 42 -1.09 -9.28 -0.57
C VAL A 42 -2.18 -8.71 0.35
N TYR A 43 -3.09 -9.54 0.84
CA TYR A 43 -4.13 -9.12 1.78
C TYR A 43 -3.54 -8.50 3.04
N ILE A 44 -2.53 -9.13 3.64
CA ILE A 44 -1.84 -8.61 4.83
C ILE A 44 -1.23 -7.24 4.53
N CYS A 45 -0.53 -7.08 3.39
CA CYS A 45 -0.01 -5.78 2.97
C CYS A 45 -1.11 -4.72 2.89
N LEU A 46 -2.25 -5.03 2.25
CA LEU A 46 -3.37 -4.10 2.12
C LEU A 46 -3.91 -3.65 3.48
N VAL A 47 -4.15 -4.60 4.39
CA VAL A 47 -4.70 -4.30 5.73
C VAL A 47 -3.73 -3.49 6.58
N VAL A 48 -2.44 -3.87 6.58
CA VAL A 48 -1.41 -3.17 7.36
C VAL A 48 -1.21 -1.75 6.84
N ILE A 49 -1.09 -1.58 5.53
CA ILE A 49 -0.93 -0.26 4.92
C ILE A 49 -2.18 0.60 5.17
N ALA A 50 -3.38 0.05 4.99
CA ALA A 50 -4.61 0.77 5.29
C ALA A 50 -4.66 1.24 6.76
N ARG A 51 -4.18 0.42 7.71
CA ARG A 51 -4.11 0.81 9.12
C ARG A 51 -3.15 1.97 9.36
N ILE A 52 -1.98 1.93 8.76
CA ILE A 52 -0.93 2.93 8.99
C ILE A 52 -1.26 4.24 8.27
N VAL A 53 -1.73 4.15 7.03
CA VAL A 53 -1.93 5.32 6.15
C VAL A 53 -3.20 6.08 6.48
N TYR A 54 -4.32 5.40 6.77
CA TYR A 54 -5.59 6.08 7.00
C TYR A 54 -5.84 6.44 8.46
N PHE A 55 -5.18 5.79 9.42
CA PHE A 55 -5.48 6.01 10.83
C PHE A 55 -4.23 6.42 11.61
N PRO A 56 -4.34 7.44 12.50
CA PRO A 56 -3.20 7.88 13.28
C PRO A 56 -2.68 6.77 14.18
N MET A 57 -1.36 6.75 14.37
CA MET A 57 -0.72 5.78 15.29
C MET A 57 -1.03 6.10 16.76
N ARG A 58 -1.25 7.38 17.08
CA ARG A 58 -1.61 7.81 18.43
C ARG A 58 -3.08 7.50 18.72
N LEU A 59 -3.34 6.99 19.90
CA LEU A 59 -4.71 6.83 20.40
C LEU A 59 -5.23 8.17 20.91
N VAL A 60 -6.47 8.49 20.56
CA VAL A 60 -7.21 9.63 21.11
C VAL A 60 -8.19 9.05 22.13
N GLU A 61 -8.08 9.47 23.39
CA GLU A 61 -8.90 8.93 24.50
C GLU A 61 -8.93 7.38 24.59
N GLY A 62 -7.79 6.74 24.29
CA GLY A 62 -7.67 5.28 24.28
C GLY A 62 -8.23 4.58 23.04
N HIS A 63 -8.73 5.33 22.06
CA HIS A 63 -9.30 4.79 20.81
C HIS A 63 -8.54 5.28 19.57
N ILE A 64 -8.61 4.50 18.49
CA ILE A 64 -8.11 4.92 17.18
C ILE A 64 -9.13 5.95 16.65
N ALA A 65 -8.65 7.18 16.35
CA ALA A 65 -9.50 8.21 15.79
C ALA A 65 -10.13 7.76 14.45
N SER A 66 -11.40 8.12 14.24
CA SER A 66 -12.11 7.82 12.99
C SER A 66 -11.65 8.75 11.87
N LEU A 67 -11.76 8.28 10.63
CA LEU A 67 -11.67 9.15 9.45
C LEU A 67 -12.96 9.93 9.31
N VAL A 68 -12.85 11.23 9.15
CA VAL A 68 -13.99 12.12 8.98
C VAL A 68 -14.11 12.51 7.51
N LEU A 69 -15.20 12.10 6.88
CA LEU A 69 -15.59 12.56 5.55
C LEU A 69 -16.48 13.79 5.72
N ASP A 70 -15.98 14.93 5.27
CA ASP A 70 -16.71 16.20 5.29
C ASP A 70 -16.85 16.73 3.87
N ILE A 71 -18.00 16.49 3.25
CA ILE A 71 -18.28 16.84 1.86
C ILE A 71 -18.20 18.36 1.63
N GLU A 72 -18.53 19.17 2.63
CA GLU A 72 -18.49 20.63 2.54
C GLU A 72 -17.04 21.17 2.53
N LYS A 73 -16.09 20.38 3.06
CA LYS A 73 -14.68 20.73 3.17
C LYS A 73 -13.78 20.06 2.14
N ILE A 74 -14.35 19.32 1.19
CA ILE A 74 -13.56 18.71 0.10
C ILE A 74 -12.87 19.80 -0.75
N PHE A 75 -13.47 20.98 -0.87
CA PHE A 75 -12.90 22.07 -1.66
C PHE A 75 -12.52 23.27 -0.78
N PRO A 76 -11.34 23.88 -1.02
CA PRO A 76 -10.32 23.50 -2.04
C PRO A 76 -9.61 22.19 -1.67
N LEU A 77 -9.27 21.38 -2.68
CA LEU A 77 -8.50 20.16 -2.50
C LEU A 77 -7.10 20.50 -1.93
N TRP A 78 -6.72 19.80 -0.89
CA TRP A 78 -5.39 19.94 -0.29
C TRP A 78 -4.42 18.98 -0.97
N ILE A 79 -3.72 19.50 -1.99
CA ILE A 79 -2.80 18.72 -2.82
C ILE A 79 -1.46 19.44 -2.87
N ASN A 80 -0.39 18.75 -2.49
CA ASN A 80 0.98 19.18 -2.72
C ASN A 80 1.55 18.43 -3.93
N LEU A 81 1.78 19.15 -5.04
CA LEU A 81 2.36 18.60 -6.26
C LEU A 81 3.82 19.04 -6.47
N ILE A 82 4.40 19.79 -5.53
CA ILE A 82 5.78 20.24 -5.65
C ILE A 82 6.68 19.22 -4.94
N PRO A 83 7.44 18.40 -5.70
CA PRO A 83 8.22 17.33 -5.10
C PRO A 83 9.40 17.89 -4.31
N ILE A 84 9.73 17.23 -3.21
CA ILE A 84 10.94 17.43 -2.39
C ILE A 84 10.96 18.74 -1.57
N VAL A 85 9.97 19.63 -1.74
CA VAL A 85 10.00 20.96 -1.06
C VAL A 85 9.90 20.81 0.45
N HIS A 86 9.07 19.90 0.94
CA HIS A 86 8.85 19.68 2.38
C HIS A 86 9.51 18.40 2.89
N LEU A 87 10.17 17.64 2.02
CA LEU A 87 10.76 16.34 2.37
C LEU A 87 11.85 16.46 3.44
N PHE A 88 12.57 17.60 3.45
CA PHE A 88 13.66 17.88 4.38
C PHE A 88 13.31 18.97 5.40
N ASP A 89 12.08 19.40 5.46
CA ASP A 89 11.63 20.30 6.52
C ASP A 89 11.78 19.59 7.87
N VAL A 90 12.68 20.10 8.71
CA VAL A 90 13.00 19.50 10.00
C VAL A 90 11.87 19.83 10.99
N TYR A 91 10.95 18.90 11.16
CA TYR A 91 9.94 18.92 12.21
C TYR A 91 10.04 17.63 13.05
N ASP A 92 9.45 17.63 14.23
CA ASP A 92 9.46 16.43 15.08
C ASP A 92 8.82 15.24 14.35
N GLY A 93 9.65 14.24 14.01
CA GLY A 93 9.20 13.01 13.34
C GLY A 93 9.39 12.98 11.81
N TRP A 94 9.98 14.01 11.17
CA TRP A 94 10.21 14.02 9.72
C TRP A 94 10.95 12.77 9.20
N LEU A 95 11.98 12.34 9.91
CA LEU A 95 12.77 11.16 9.55
C LEU A 95 11.93 9.88 9.68
N ILE A 96 11.08 9.79 10.71
CA ILE A 96 10.16 8.66 10.91
C ILE A 96 9.14 8.62 9.77
N ASN A 97 8.69 9.76 9.29
CA ASN A 97 7.78 9.85 8.15
C ASN A 97 8.44 9.30 6.88
N ILE A 98 9.65 9.76 6.55
CA ILE A 98 10.40 9.29 5.37
C ILE A 98 10.65 7.78 5.45
N ILE A 99 11.26 7.31 6.55
CA ILE A 99 11.59 5.90 6.73
C ILE A 99 10.32 5.05 6.78
N GLY A 100 9.28 5.52 7.44
CA GLY A 100 7.99 4.87 7.56
C GLY A 100 7.35 4.62 6.19
N ASN A 101 7.24 5.67 5.36
CA ASN A 101 6.66 5.57 4.02
C ASN A 101 7.45 4.60 3.13
N VAL A 102 8.77 4.67 3.13
CA VAL A 102 9.60 3.73 2.37
C VAL A 102 9.42 2.29 2.89
N THR A 103 9.58 2.08 4.19
CA THR A 103 9.64 0.71 4.75
C THR A 103 8.31 -0.02 4.68
N MET A 104 7.17 0.67 4.85
CA MET A 104 5.87 0.02 4.80
C MET A 104 5.50 -0.51 3.41
N PHE A 105 6.12 0.01 2.32
CA PHE A 105 5.87 -0.44 0.96
C PHE A 105 6.89 -1.47 0.43
N ILE A 106 7.99 -1.74 1.13
CA ILE A 106 8.92 -2.83 0.79
C ILE A 106 8.20 -4.18 0.67
N PRO A 107 7.30 -4.58 1.61
CA PRO A 107 6.56 -5.83 1.50
C PRO A 107 5.70 -5.93 0.22
N VAL A 108 5.15 -4.82 -0.27
CA VAL A 108 4.40 -4.78 -1.54
C VAL A 108 5.30 -5.15 -2.71
N GLY A 109 6.48 -4.55 -2.79
CA GLY A 109 7.47 -4.83 -3.83
C GLY A 109 7.97 -6.29 -3.83
N LEU A 110 7.97 -6.95 -2.67
CA LEU A 110 8.29 -8.37 -2.53
C LEU A 110 7.10 -9.28 -2.90
N ALA A 111 5.91 -8.98 -2.36
CA ALA A 111 4.74 -9.84 -2.46
C ALA A 111 4.13 -9.85 -3.86
N TRP A 112 4.08 -8.71 -4.54
CA TRP A 112 3.39 -8.62 -5.82
C TRP A 112 4.04 -9.46 -6.93
N PRO A 113 5.36 -9.38 -7.22
CA PRO A 113 5.97 -10.23 -8.22
C PRO A 113 6.00 -11.71 -7.80
N PHE A 114 5.96 -12.00 -6.50
CA PHE A 114 5.82 -13.36 -5.99
C PHE A 114 4.43 -13.94 -6.27
N CYS A 115 3.38 -13.14 -6.18
CA CYS A 115 1.99 -13.56 -6.38
C CYS A 115 1.52 -13.46 -7.82
N PHE A 116 1.94 -12.42 -8.55
CA PHE A 116 1.45 -12.11 -9.89
C PHE A 116 2.50 -12.40 -10.97
N LYS A 117 2.33 -13.49 -11.70
CA LYS A 117 3.27 -13.93 -12.77
C LYS A 117 3.48 -12.88 -13.86
N LYS A 118 2.51 -11.97 -14.07
CA LYS A 118 2.62 -10.89 -15.07
C LYS A 118 3.61 -9.80 -14.67
N LEU A 119 3.93 -9.70 -13.37
CA LEU A 119 4.95 -8.79 -12.84
C LEU A 119 6.32 -9.49 -12.84
N ASP A 120 6.78 -9.88 -14.02
CA ASP A 120 7.96 -10.70 -14.25
C ASP A 120 9.27 -9.93 -14.33
N THR A 121 9.21 -8.60 -14.38
CA THR A 121 10.36 -7.70 -14.43
C THR A 121 10.28 -6.62 -13.35
N LEU A 122 11.45 -6.10 -12.97
CA LEU A 122 11.56 -4.99 -12.01
C LEU A 122 10.73 -3.78 -12.45
N GLY A 123 10.88 -3.35 -13.72
CA GLY A 123 10.16 -2.21 -14.26
C GLY A 123 8.64 -2.36 -14.22
N LYS A 124 8.11 -3.52 -14.62
CA LYS A 124 6.65 -3.80 -14.54
C LYS A 124 6.15 -3.78 -13.11
N THR A 125 6.91 -4.36 -12.17
CA THR A 125 6.53 -4.39 -10.77
C THR A 125 6.46 -2.98 -10.19
N VAL A 126 7.46 -2.15 -10.45
CA VAL A 126 7.51 -0.78 -9.95
C VAL A 126 6.43 0.09 -10.59
N LEU A 127 6.25 0.00 -11.91
CA LEU A 127 5.25 0.79 -12.63
C LEU A 127 3.82 0.48 -12.15
N VAL A 128 3.47 -0.81 -12.05
CA VAL A 128 2.16 -1.22 -11.55
C VAL A 128 2.05 -0.91 -10.05
N GLY A 129 3.14 -1.12 -9.31
CA GLY A 129 3.22 -0.84 -7.88
C GLY A 129 2.98 0.63 -7.56
N ALA A 130 3.52 1.57 -8.35
CA ALA A 130 3.33 3.01 -8.17
C ALA A 130 1.85 3.45 -8.28
N GLY A 131 1.02 2.67 -8.95
CA GLY A 131 -0.42 2.88 -8.98
C GLY A 131 -1.09 2.70 -7.62
N PHE A 132 -0.49 1.95 -6.70
CA PHE A 132 -1.08 1.73 -5.37
C PHE A 132 -0.95 2.95 -4.45
N PRO A 133 0.22 3.57 -4.21
CA PRO A 133 0.28 4.83 -3.49
C PRO A 133 -0.51 5.95 -4.17
N LEU A 134 -0.52 6.04 -5.50
CA LEU A 134 -1.37 7.00 -6.21
C LEU A 134 -2.86 6.80 -5.89
N PHE A 135 -3.33 5.55 -5.85
CA PHE A 135 -4.69 5.22 -5.44
C PHE A 135 -4.96 5.65 -3.99
N ILE A 136 -4.02 5.41 -3.08
CA ILE A 136 -4.13 5.81 -1.67
C ILE A 136 -4.28 7.33 -1.58
N GLU A 137 -3.37 8.09 -2.18
CA GLU A 137 -3.39 9.56 -2.16
C GLU A 137 -4.70 10.13 -2.72
N THR A 138 -5.18 9.54 -3.84
CA THR A 138 -6.47 9.93 -4.42
C THR A 138 -7.65 9.66 -3.49
N THR A 139 -7.64 8.53 -2.78
CA THR A 139 -8.72 8.17 -1.86
C THR A 139 -8.65 8.90 -0.51
N GLN A 140 -7.55 9.57 -0.20
CA GLN A 140 -7.41 10.43 0.98
C GLN A 140 -8.00 11.84 0.79
N LEU A 141 -8.12 12.32 -0.45
CA LEU A 141 -8.61 13.66 -0.77
C LEU A 141 -9.94 14.06 -0.11
N PRO A 142 -10.94 13.17 0.05
CA PRO A 142 -12.20 13.54 0.67
C PRO A 142 -12.16 13.65 2.19
N PHE A 143 -11.06 13.26 2.83
CA PHE A 143 -10.98 13.24 4.30
C PHE A 143 -10.43 14.57 4.83
N TYR A 144 -11.10 15.09 5.84
CA TYR A 144 -10.79 16.37 6.45
C TYR A 144 -9.35 16.35 6.97
N ASP A 145 -8.59 16.36 7.49
CA ASP A 145 -7.21 16.37 7.99
C ASP A 145 -6.19 15.60 7.12
N ARG A 146 -6.47 15.44 5.81
CA ARG A 146 -5.57 14.79 4.88
C ARG A 146 -5.16 15.72 3.75
N CYS A 147 -3.85 15.73 3.46
CA CYS A 147 -3.27 16.36 2.29
C CYS A 147 -2.72 15.26 1.39
N SER A 148 -3.06 15.30 0.11
CA SER A 148 -2.44 14.39 -0.85
C SER A 148 -1.08 14.96 -1.24
N ASP A 149 -0.01 14.18 -1.02
CA ASP A 149 1.36 14.63 -1.21
C ASP A 149 2.11 13.77 -2.23
N ILE A 150 2.72 14.45 -3.21
CA ILE A 150 3.54 13.76 -4.21
C ILE A 150 4.77 13.10 -3.59
N ASP A 151 5.29 13.64 -2.48
CA ASP A 151 6.44 13.07 -1.78
C ASP A 151 6.08 11.71 -1.18
N ASP A 152 4.87 11.52 -0.68
CA ASP A 152 4.40 10.22 -0.20
C ASP A 152 4.32 9.19 -1.35
N ILE A 153 3.89 9.61 -2.54
CA ILE A 153 3.90 8.74 -3.73
C ILE A 153 5.33 8.32 -4.09
N ILE A 154 6.27 9.26 -4.06
CA ILE A 154 7.69 9.01 -4.37
C ILE A 154 8.31 8.05 -3.34
N LEU A 155 8.13 8.31 -2.05
CA LEU A 155 8.68 7.51 -0.95
C LEU A 155 8.10 6.09 -0.95
N ASN A 156 6.80 5.96 -1.11
CA ASN A 156 6.10 4.68 -1.16
C ASN A 156 6.53 3.87 -2.39
N THR A 157 6.66 4.53 -3.56
CA THR A 157 7.17 3.89 -4.78
C THR A 157 8.63 3.46 -4.62
N THR A 158 9.45 4.24 -3.92
CA THR A 158 10.83 3.86 -3.58
C THR A 158 10.86 2.59 -2.72
N GLY A 159 9.96 2.47 -1.75
CA GLY A 159 9.79 1.24 -0.97
C GLY A 159 9.46 0.03 -1.85
N ILE A 160 8.52 0.19 -2.79
CA ILE A 160 8.18 -0.87 -3.77
C ILE A 160 9.39 -1.23 -4.63
N PHE A 161 10.15 -0.24 -5.10
CA PHE A 161 11.37 -0.48 -5.88
C PHE A 161 12.39 -1.31 -5.11
N ILE A 162 12.67 -0.96 -3.85
CA ILE A 162 13.58 -1.71 -2.97
C ILE A 162 13.10 -3.15 -2.80
N GLY A 163 11.82 -3.36 -2.48
CA GLY A 163 11.24 -4.70 -2.33
C GLY A 163 11.34 -5.53 -3.60
N ALA A 164 11.02 -4.95 -4.75
CA ALA A 164 11.13 -5.61 -6.05
C ALA A 164 12.59 -5.92 -6.41
N LEU A 165 13.52 -5.02 -6.12
CA LEU A 165 14.95 -5.24 -6.33
C LEU A 165 15.46 -6.43 -5.53
N ILE A 166 15.05 -6.55 -4.27
CA ILE A 166 15.39 -7.70 -3.41
C ILE A 166 14.81 -8.99 -4.01
N TYR A 167 13.54 -9.00 -4.41
CA TYR A 167 12.89 -10.18 -5.00
C TYR A 167 13.60 -10.66 -6.26
N PHE A 168 13.85 -9.76 -7.22
CA PHE A 168 14.51 -10.13 -8.47
C PHE A 168 15.99 -10.47 -8.30
N GLY A 169 16.68 -9.81 -7.35
CA GLY A 169 18.06 -10.15 -6.98
C GLY A 169 18.18 -11.57 -6.45
N VAL A 170 17.33 -11.95 -5.49
CA VAL A 170 17.29 -13.33 -4.96
C VAL A 170 16.96 -14.34 -6.05
N LYS A 171 15.99 -14.03 -6.91
CA LYS A 171 15.62 -14.89 -8.05
C LYS A 171 16.78 -15.12 -9.02
N LEU A 172 17.56 -14.08 -9.32
CA LEU A 172 18.73 -14.18 -10.20
C LEU A 172 19.83 -15.06 -9.57
N LEU A 173 20.13 -14.86 -8.28
CA LEU A 173 21.12 -15.65 -7.56
C LEU A 173 20.74 -17.14 -7.53
N LYS A 174 19.47 -17.44 -7.26
CA LYS A 174 18.96 -18.82 -7.25
C LYS A 174 19.09 -19.48 -8.63
N ASN A 175 18.76 -18.74 -9.69
CA ASN A 175 18.86 -19.27 -11.05
C ASN A 175 20.33 -19.53 -11.47
N ARG A 176 21.27 -18.70 -11.04
CA ARG A 176 22.71 -18.91 -11.27
C ARG A 176 23.20 -20.19 -10.57
N LYS A 177 22.82 -20.37 -9.30
CA LYS A 177 23.21 -21.58 -8.54
C LYS A 177 22.72 -22.85 -9.20
N ASN A 178 21.48 -22.88 -9.70
CA ASN A 178 20.89 -24.04 -10.35
C ASN A 178 21.51 -24.36 -11.77
N ARG A 179 22.28 -23.44 -12.36
CA ARG A 179 22.97 -23.65 -13.61
C ARG A 179 24.39 -24.19 -13.44
N ILE A 180 24.94 -24.08 -12.25
CA ILE A 180 26.31 -24.49 -11.90
C ILE A 180 26.30 -25.87 -11.23
N SER A 181 25.17 -26.25 -10.66
CA SER A 181 24.92 -27.61 -10.11
C SER A 181 24.36 -28.56 -11.16
#